data_5cd50d96e1e8ca5c89d7f30a735b6a18
#
_entry.id   5cd50d96e1e8ca5c89d7f30a735b6a18
#
_cell.length_a   1.000
_cell.length_b   1.000
_cell.length_c   1.000
_cell.angle_alpha   90.00
_cell.angle_beta   90.00
_cell.angle_gamma   90.00
#
_symmetry.space_group_name_H-M   'P 1'
#
loop_
_entity.id
_entity.type
_entity.pdbx_description
1 polymer ?
#
loop_
_entity_poly.entity_id
_entity_poly.type
_entity_poly.pdbx_seq_one_letter_code
_entity_poly.pdbx_strand_id
1 'polypeptide(L)'
;MTTMIGYLRVSTEDQARSGLGLEAQRDTIQRYADAHGWGIVWYEDQGVSAKSLDRPQLQAALTRLHPTRRDVDGIVVAKLDRLSRSVVDFAGVLEVARTRGWALVAIDLGVDTSSPTGELVANLMMSVAQWERRVIGERTSAAMQAAKRQGRHMGRVSALPAATADRLVALRRTHTLAATAAQLNAEGIATATGTTWTVGTVANAHERLARAGSVEGLQARV
;
A
#
# COMPACT_ATOMS: atom_id res chain seq x y z
N MET A 1 23.13 -23.72 14.19
CA MET A 1 23.68 -22.37 14.38
C MET A 1 22.68 -21.43 13.70
N THR A 2 22.16 -20.45 14.42
CA THR A 2 21.19 -19.49 13.85
C THR A 2 21.91 -18.57 12.85
N THR A 3 21.34 -18.45 11.65
CA THR A 3 21.91 -17.58 10.60
C THR A 3 20.93 -16.47 10.28
N MET A 4 21.36 -15.22 10.45
CA MET A 4 20.54 -14.03 10.22
C MET A 4 21.01 -13.25 9.01
N ILE A 5 20.10 -12.56 8.35
CA ILE A 5 20.42 -11.55 7.34
C ILE A 5 20.73 -10.25 8.04
N GLY A 6 21.95 -9.72 7.89
CA GLY A 6 22.31 -8.36 8.26
C GLY A 6 21.99 -7.40 7.12
N TYR A 7 20.95 -6.57 7.26
CA TYR A 7 20.57 -5.64 6.22
C TYR A 7 21.05 -4.21 6.52
N LEU A 8 21.76 -3.66 5.55
CA LEU A 8 22.38 -2.33 5.61
C LEU A 8 21.78 -1.42 4.54
N ARG A 9 21.59 -0.13 4.85
CA ARG A 9 21.13 0.85 3.86
C ARG A 9 21.68 2.24 4.16
N VAL A 10 22.11 2.94 3.10
CA VAL A 10 22.39 4.37 3.13
C VAL A 10 21.65 5.08 2.01
N SER A 11 21.14 6.28 2.28
CA SER A 11 20.63 7.17 1.24
C SER A 11 21.78 7.94 0.59
N THR A 12 21.52 8.54 -0.60
CA THR A 12 22.48 9.44 -1.25
C THR A 12 22.87 10.62 -0.37
N GLU A 13 21.95 11.14 0.45
CA GLU A 13 22.20 12.23 1.39
C GLU A 13 23.09 11.77 2.57
N ASP A 14 22.89 10.55 3.07
CA ASP A 14 23.72 9.97 4.14
C ASP A 14 25.13 9.65 3.64
N GLN A 15 25.27 9.20 2.38
CA GLN A 15 26.58 8.98 1.74
C GLN A 15 27.39 10.28 1.62
N ALA A 16 26.73 11.39 1.28
CA ALA A 16 27.36 12.70 1.15
C ALA A 16 27.86 13.26 2.50
N ARG A 17 27.26 12.82 3.62
CA ARG A 17 27.56 13.36 4.95
C ARG A 17 28.67 12.67 5.71
N SER A 18 28.95 11.38 5.53
CA SER A 18 29.92 10.74 6.42
C SER A 18 30.58 9.44 5.96
N GLY A 19 30.28 8.80 4.87
CA GLY A 19 30.88 7.49 4.50
C GLY A 19 30.88 6.38 5.60
N LEU A 20 30.77 6.78 6.85
CA LEU A 20 30.82 5.94 8.06
C LEU A 20 29.50 5.22 8.38
N GLY A 21 28.42 5.57 7.67
CA GLY A 21 27.08 5.08 8.03
C GLY A 21 26.88 3.56 7.86
N LEU A 22 27.51 2.93 6.86
CA LEU A 22 27.41 1.49 6.62
C LEU A 22 28.28 0.70 7.59
N GLU A 23 29.51 1.14 7.82
CA GLU A 23 30.43 0.48 8.77
C GLU A 23 29.85 0.49 10.19
N ALA A 24 29.36 1.64 10.65
CA ALA A 24 28.74 1.74 11.96
C ALA A 24 27.49 0.82 12.11
N GLN A 25 26.69 0.69 11.05
CA GLN A 25 25.56 -0.26 11.05
C GLN A 25 26.07 -1.70 11.11
N ARG A 26 27.09 -2.04 10.30
CA ARG A 26 27.72 -3.36 10.27
C ARG A 26 28.27 -3.74 11.63
N ASP A 27 29.05 -2.86 12.26
CA ASP A 27 29.63 -3.08 13.59
C ASP A 27 28.55 -3.26 14.67
N THR A 28 27.47 -2.50 14.58
CA THR A 28 26.34 -2.63 15.53
C THR A 28 25.67 -3.99 15.39
N ILE A 29 25.38 -4.43 14.16
CA ILE A 29 24.77 -5.71 13.87
C ILE A 29 25.72 -6.85 14.25
N GLN A 30 27.01 -6.74 13.91
CA GLN A 30 27.99 -7.79 14.21
C GLN A 30 28.14 -8.00 15.71
N ARG A 31 28.28 -6.94 16.50
CA ARG A 31 28.32 -7.04 17.96
C ARG A 31 27.08 -7.68 18.56
N TYR A 32 25.90 -7.34 18.02
CA TYR A 32 24.65 -7.96 18.46
C TYR A 32 24.63 -9.46 18.11
N ALA A 33 25.03 -9.82 16.90
CA ALA A 33 25.09 -11.19 16.42
C ALA A 33 26.10 -12.04 17.23
N ASP A 34 27.27 -11.50 17.50
CA ASP A 34 28.33 -12.17 18.31
C ASP A 34 27.83 -12.48 19.73
N ALA A 35 27.12 -11.53 20.35
CA ALA A 35 26.51 -11.72 21.67
C ALA A 35 25.43 -12.82 21.70
N HIS A 36 24.83 -13.12 20.55
CA HIS A 36 23.78 -14.17 20.42
C HIS A 36 24.29 -15.45 19.75
N GLY A 37 25.55 -15.50 19.34
CA GLY A 37 26.13 -16.65 18.63
C GLY A 37 25.55 -16.87 17.23
N TRP A 38 25.17 -15.78 16.51
CA TRP A 38 24.57 -15.84 15.19
C TRP A 38 25.60 -15.68 14.06
N GLY A 39 25.42 -16.45 12.99
CA GLY A 39 26.07 -16.18 11.70
C GLY A 39 25.31 -15.07 10.94
N ILE A 40 26.03 -14.21 10.20
CA ILE A 40 25.43 -13.12 9.41
C ILE A 40 25.71 -13.29 7.93
N VAL A 41 24.64 -13.17 7.13
CA VAL A 41 24.70 -13.00 5.67
C VAL A 41 24.32 -11.57 5.33
N TRP A 42 25.22 -10.84 4.68
CA TRP A 42 25.06 -9.40 4.46
C TRP A 42 24.31 -9.08 3.17
N TYR A 43 23.36 -8.11 3.27
CA TYR A 43 22.67 -7.47 2.15
C TYR A 43 22.77 -5.97 2.31
N GLU A 44 23.05 -5.24 1.22
CA GLU A 44 23.34 -3.82 1.26
C GLU A 44 22.72 -3.08 0.09
N ASP A 45 21.86 -2.07 0.38
CA ASP A 45 21.30 -1.14 -0.61
C ASP A 45 21.93 0.26 -0.41
N GLN A 46 22.68 0.71 -1.42
CA GLN A 46 23.30 2.04 -1.43
C GLN A 46 22.49 3.01 -2.30
N GLY A 47 22.39 4.28 -1.84
CA GLY A 47 21.74 5.34 -2.62
C GLY A 47 20.22 5.21 -2.73
N VAL A 48 19.58 4.32 -1.96
CA VAL A 48 18.16 4.00 -2.08
C VAL A 48 17.36 4.57 -0.91
N SER A 49 16.21 5.21 -1.22
CA SER A 49 15.32 5.77 -0.20
C SER A 49 14.60 4.69 0.60
N ALA A 50 14.39 4.94 1.91
CA ALA A 50 13.52 4.11 2.75
C ALA A 50 12.00 4.33 2.52
N LYS A 51 11.61 5.17 1.55
CA LYS A 51 10.20 5.45 1.24
C LYS A 51 9.47 4.24 0.63
N SER A 52 10.20 3.34 -0.01
CA SER A 52 9.65 2.12 -0.62
C SER A 52 10.40 0.89 -0.10
N LEU A 53 9.69 -0.23 0.03
CA LEU A 53 10.28 -1.54 0.26
C LEU A 53 10.78 -2.20 -1.04
N ASP A 54 10.55 -1.56 -2.19
CA ASP A 54 11.05 -2.02 -3.50
C ASP A 54 12.51 -1.63 -3.68
N ARG A 55 13.40 -2.41 -3.02
CA ARG A 55 14.86 -2.26 -2.99
C ARG A 55 15.50 -3.60 -3.37
N PRO A 56 16.42 -3.65 -4.35
CA PRO A 56 16.90 -4.90 -4.93
C PRO A 56 17.47 -5.88 -3.89
N GLN A 57 18.31 -5.39 -2.98
CA GLN A 57 18.93 -6.25 -1.97
C GLN A 57 17.95 -6.61 -0.84
N LEU A 58 17.06 -5.69 -0.45
CA LEU A 58 15.99 -6.04 0.48
C LEU A 58 15.06 -7.09 -0.12
N GLN A 59 14.66 -6.95 -1.39
CA GLN A 59 13.81 -7.95 -2.06
C GLN A 59 14.49 -9.32 -2.16
N ALA A 60 15.80 -9.34 -2.46
CA ALA A 60 16.60 -10.57 -2.46
C ALA A 60 16.63 -11.21 -1.06
N ALA A 61 16.84 -10.42 -0.01
CA ALA A 61 16.80 -10.85 1.38
C ALA A 61 15.44 -11.44 1.78
N LEU A 62 14.34 -10.74 1.46
CA LEU A 62 12.97 -11.21 1.74
C LEU A 62 12.60 -12.46 0.93
N THR A 63 13.14 -12.61 -0.29
CA THR A 63 12.96 -13.82 -1.10
C THR A 63 13.65 -15.02 -0.46
N ARG A 64 14.83 -14.83 0.14
CA ARG A 64 15.55 -15.88 0.87
C ARG A 64 14.84 -16.32 2.15
N LEU A 65 14.06 -15.42 2.76
CA LEU A 65 13.21 -15.70 3.92
C LEU A 65 11.88 -16.39 3.56
N HIS A 66 11.65 -16.64 2.25
CA HIS A 66 10.42 -17.32 1.83
C HIS A 66 10.40 -18.78 2.32
N PRO A 67 9.28 -19.30 2.87
CA PRO A 67 9.20 -20.61 3.50
C PRO A 67 9.75 -21.78 2.66
N THR A 68 9.64 -21.70 1.32
CA THR A 68 10.10 -22.76 0.40
C THR A 68 11.60 -22.70 0.09
N ARG A 69 12.31 -21.65 0.49
CA ARG A 69 13.73 -21.41 0.19
C ARG A 69 14.56 -21.02 1.41
N ARG A 70 13.93 -21.01 2.58
CA ARG A 70 14.51 -20.47 3.79
C ARG A 70 15.71 -21.30 4.26
N ASP A 71 16.88 -20.72 4.16
CA ASP A 71 18.17 -21.19 4.69
C ASP A 71 18.76 -20.21 5.72
N VAL A 72 17.94 -19.22 6.15
CA VAL A 72 18.25 -18.20 7.16
C VAL A 72 17.06 -18.05 8.11
N ASP A 73 17.31 -17.65 9.34
CA ASP A 73 16.32 -17.66 10.41
C ASP A 73 15.59 -16.32 10.57
N GLY A 74 16.14 -15.23 10.04
CA GLY A 74 15.55 -13.89 10.17
C GLY A 74 16.37 -12.79 9.54
N ILE A 75 15.96 -11.55 9.83
CA ILE A 75 16.64 -10.33 9.41
C ILE A 75 16.93 -9.43 10.61
N VAL A 76 18.11 -8.82 10.65
CA VAL A 76 18.53 -7.87 11.66
C VAL A 76 18.95 -6.56 11.00
N VAL A 77 18.51 -5.43 11.57
CA VAL A 77 18.88 -4.07 11.19
C VAL A 77 19.36 -3.30 12.41
N ALA A 78 20.35 -2.41 12.21
CA ALA A 78 20.86 -1.57 13.28
C ALA A 78 19.81 -0.55 13.75
N LYS A 79 19.01 -0.02 12.80
CA LYS A 79 17.95 0.95 13.07
C LYS A 79 16.73 0.66 12.21
N LEU A 80 15.55 0.92 12.79
CA LEU A 80 14.25 0.76 12.10
C LEU A 80 14.21 1.51 10.76
N ASP A 81 14.72 2.74 10.73
CA ASP A 81 14.67 3.59 9.54
C ASP A 81 15.47 3.04 8.35
N ARG A 82 16.34 2.08 8.58
CA ARG A 82 17.02 1.33 7.51
C ARG A 82 16.04 0.43 6.78
N LEU A 83 15.10 -0.18 7.50
CA LEU A 83 14.08 -1.07 6.93
C LEU A 83 12.86 -0.27 6.42
N SER A 84 12.32 0.61 7.25
CA SER A 84 11.12 1.43 6.95
C SER A 84 11.18 2.78 7.66
N ARG A 85 10.62 3.84 7.03
CA ARG A 85 10.44 5.16 7.68
C ARG A 85 9.09 5.31 8.38
N SER A 86 8.17 4.40 8.15
CA SER A 86 6.83 4.42 8.70
C SER A 86 6.65 3.26 9.67
N VAL A 87 6.10 3.55 10.85
CA VAL A 87 5.69 2.51 11.81
C VAL A 87 4.66 1.57 11.19
N VAL A 88 3.80 2.10 10.31
CA VAL A 88 2.78 1.33 9.60
C VAL A 88 3.41 0.31 8.63
N ASP A 89 4.44 0.72 7.87
CA ASP A 89 5.14 -0.18 6.94
C ASP A 89 5.95 -1.23 7.71
N PHE A 90 6.59 -0.82 8.81
CA PHE A 90 7.32 -1.74 9.69
C PHE A 90 6.38 -2.80 10.30
N ALA A 91 5.21 -2.39 10.77
CA ALA A 91 4.21 -3.33 11.28
C ALA A 91 3.76 -4.32 10.19
N GLY A 92 3.73 -3.91 8.92
CA GLY A 92 3.50 -4.81 7.77
C GLY A 92 4.59 -5.87 7.64
N VAL A 93 5.86 -5.49 7.80
CA VAL A 93 7.00 -6.43 7.78
C VAL A 93 6.96 -7.38 8.98
N LEU A 94 6.64 -6.88 10.18
CA LEU A 94 6.43 -7.69 11.38
C LEU A 94 5.34 -8.75 11.19
N GLU A 95 4.21 -8.38 10.59
CA GLU A 95 3.11 -9.31 10.33
C GLU A 95 3.52 -10.41 9.34
N VAL A 96 4.28 -10.04 8.29
CA VAL A 96 4.85 -11.01 7.34
C VAL A 96 5.86 -11.92 8.03
N ALA A 97 6.73 -11.38 8.89
CA ALA A 97 7.71 -12.14 9.67
C ALA A 97 7.01 -13.19 10.53
N ARG A 98 5.99 -12.75 11.29
CA ARG A 98 5.18 -13.61 12.15
C ARG A 98 4.47 -14.72 11.36
N THR A 99 3.79 -14.34 10.27
CA THR A 99 3.02 -15.30 9.46
C THR A 99 3.91 -16.35 8.80
N ARG A 100 5.13 -15.96 8.40
CA ARG A 100 6.10 -16.82 7.73
C ARG A 100 7.09 -17.49 8.69
N GLY A 101 7.05 -17.16 9.98
CA GLY A 101 7.83 -17.78 11.04
C GLY A 101 9.33 -17.46 11.00
N TRP A 102 9.75 -16.22 10.59
CA TRP A 102 11.13 -15.77 10.67
C TRP A 102 11.30 -14.59 11.64
N ALA A 103 12.49 -14.49 12.24
CA ALA A 103 12.77 -13.46 13.23
C ALA A 103 13.04 -12.10 12.58
N LEU A 104 12.53 -11.03 13.21
CA LEU A 104 12.84 -9.65 12.86
C LEU A 104 13.45 -8.94 14.06
N VAL A 105 14.64 -8.36 13.84
CA VAL A 105 15.38 -7.63 14.88
C VAL A 105 15.65 -6.19 14.41
N ALA A 106 15.22 -5.21 15.22
CA ALA A 106 15.57 -3.80 15.09
C ALA A 106 16.23 -3.35 16.39
N ILE A 107 17.58 -3.21 16.36
CA ILE A 107 18.40 -3.10 17.57
C ILE A 107 18.10 -1.80 18.32
N ASP A 108 17.92 -0.68 17.60
CA ASP A 108 17.64 0.64 18.18
C ASP A 108 16.34 0.73 18.97
N LEU A 109 15.37 -0.12 18.67
CA LEU A 109 14.05 -0.15 19.32
C LEU A 109 13.90 -1.29 20.33
N GLY A 110 14.93 -2.14 20.48
CA GLY A 110 14.82 -3.35 21.30
C GLY A 110 13.78 -4.34 20.78
N VAL A 111 13.42 -4.27 19.50
CA VAL A 111 12.54 -5.25 18.84
C VAL A 111 13.38 -6.45 18.46
N ASP A 112 13.09 -7.59 19.06
CA ASP A 112 13.65 -8.89 18.71
C ASP A 112 12.54 -9.93 18.85
N THR A 113 11.92 -10.28 17.72
CA THR A 113 10.77 -11.21 17.73
C THR A 113 11.15 -12.66 18.08
N SER A 114 12.44 -12.95 18.26
CA SER A 114 12.90 -14.24 18.78
C SER A 114 12.88 -14.30 20.31
N SER A 115 12.72 -13.15 20.98
CA SER A 115 12.66 -13.04 22.45
C SER A 115 11.25 -12.65 22.92
N PRO A 116 10.80 -13.13 24.10
CA PRO A 116 9.49 -12.79 24.65
C PRO A 116 9.29 -11.26 24.85
N THR A 117 10.33 -10.57 25.32
CA THR A 117 10.29 -9.12 25.52
C THR A 117 10.20 -8.36 24.21
N GLY A 118 10.99 -8.75 23.20
CA GLY A 118 10.95 -8.12 21.88
C GLY A 118 9.64 -8.42 21.14
N GLU A 119 9.06 -9.60 21.35
CA GLU A 119 7.71 -9.91 20.83
C GLU A 119 6.64 -9.00 21.44
N LEU A 120 6.72 -8.71 22.74
CA LEU A 120 5.82 -7.73 23.37
C LEU A 120 5.96 -6.34 22.74
N VAL A 121 7.18 -5.86 22.52
CA VAL A 121 7.45 -4.57 21.86
C VAL A 121 6.91 -4.57 20.43
N ALA A 122 7.11 -5.64 19.67
CA ALA A 122 6.56 -5.79 18.33
C ALA A 122 5.03 -5.74 18.31
N ASN A 123 4.36 -6.40 19.26
CA ASN A 123 2.90 -6.37 19.39
C ASN A 123 2.37 -4.98 19.75
N LEU A 124 3.06 -4.22 20.60
CA LEU A 124 2.73 -2.83 20.88
C LEU A 124 2.86 -1.95 19.62
N MET A 125 3.93 -2.11 18.84
CA MET A 125 4.13 -1.37 17.60
C MET A 125 3.04 -1.70 16.56
N MET A 126 2.64 -2.96 16.42
CA MET A 126 1.53 -3.34 15.56
C MET A 126 0.21 -2.69 15.99
N SER A 127 -0.05 -2.61 17.29
CA SER A 127 -1.24 -1.95 17.85
C SER A 127 -1.24 -0.45 17.56
N VAL A 128 -0.10 0.23 17.71
CA VAL A 128 0.07 1.66 17.37
C VAL A 128 -0.16 1.88 15.88
N ALA A 129 0.41 1.04 15.02
CA ALA A 129 0.21 1.14 13.57
C ALA A 129 -1.25 0.93 13.16
N GLN A 130 -1.98 0.01 13.80
CA GLN A 130 -3.41 -0.19 13.57
C GLN A 130 -4.23 1.03 13.99
N TRP A 131 -3.92 1.60 15.14
CA TRP A 131 -4.55 2.82 15.61
C TRP A 131 -4.29 3.99 14.65
N GLU A 132 -3.05 4.20 14.20
CA GLU A 132 -2.69 5.25 13.24
C GLU A 132 -3.46 5.11 11.92
N ARG A 133 -3.54 3.89 11.35
CA ARG A 133 -4.35 3.61 10.14
C ARG A 133 -5.83 3.98 10.34
N ARG A 134 -6.39 3.68 11.51
CA ARG A 134 -7.78 4.02 11.85
C ARG A 134 -7.98 5.52 11.90
N VAL A 135 -7.12 6.24 12.59
CA VAL A 135 -7.20 7.72 12.71
C VAL A 135 -7.07 8.39 11.33
N ILE A 136 -6.15 7.90 10.48
CA ILE A 136 -6.02 8.40 9.10
C ILE A 136 -7.31 8.13 8.31
N GLY A 137 -7.87 6.93 8.42
CA GLY A 137 -9.14 6.55 7.78
C GLY A 137 -10.31 7.44 8.20
N GLU A 138 -10.45 7.70 9.51
CA GLU A 138 -11.47 8.59 10.05
C GLU A 138 -11.32 10.03 9.56
N ARG A 139 -10.10 10.59 9.55
CA ARG A 139 -9.81 11.93 9.01
C ARG A 139 -10.13 12.01 7.52
N THR A 140 -9.74 11.00 6.76
CA THR A 140 -10.03 10.94 5.32
C THR A 140 -11.54 10.86 5.07
N SER A 141 -12.26 10.02 5.80
CA SER A 141 -13.72 9.91 5.71
C SER A 141 -14.41 11.23 6.05
N ALA A 142 -14.00 11.89 7.12
CA ALA A 142 -14.53 13.19 7.50
C ALA A 142 -14.28 14.28 6.45
N ALA A 143 -13.07 14.31 5.85
CA ALA A 143 -12.72 15.23 4.78
C ALA A 143 -13.56 14.96 3.52
N MET A 144 -13.74 13.69 3.15
CA MET A 144 -14.60 13.29 2.02
C MET A 144 -16.07 13.69 2.25
N GLN A 145 -16.60 13.49 3.47
CA GLN A 145 -17.97 13.90 3.80
C GLN A 145 -18.14 15.44 3.76
N ALA A 146 -17.13 16.19 4.24
CA ALA A 146 -17.13 17.64 4.14
C ALA A 146 -17.09 18.12 2.68
N ALA A 147 -16.25 17.52 1.84
CA ALA A 147 -16.19 17.82 0.41
C ALA A 147 -17.52 17.49 -0.31
N LYS A 148 -18.15 16.37 0.05
CA LYS A 148 -19.47 15.99 -0.48
C LYS A 148 -20.55 17.01 -0.09
N ARG A 149 -20.55 17.50 1.16
CA ARG A 149 -21.48 18.56 1.61
C ARG A 149 -21.27 19.88 0.87
N GLN A 150 -20.04 20.17 0.43
CA GLN A 150 -19.70 21.32 -0.41
C GLN A 150 -20.03 21.14 -1.91
N GLY A 151 -20.71 20.04 -2.28
CA GLY A 151 -21.05 19.75 -3.67
C GLY A 151 -19.86 19.29 -4.53
N ARG A 152 -18.69 19.03 -3.93
CA ARG A 152 -17.54 18.54 -4.69
C ARG A 152 -17.78 17.12 -5.15
N HIS A 153 -17.61 16.87 -6.46
CA HIS A 153 -17.69 15.54 -7.02
C HIS A 153 -16.52 14.69 -6.49
N MET A 154 -16.86 13.55 -5.88
CA MET A 154 -15.88 12.60 -5.33
C MET A 154 -15.83 11.38 -6.24
N GLY A 155 -14.69 11.18 -6.89
CA GLY A 155 -14.45 10.04 -7.77
C GLY A 155 -14.16 10.46 -9.22
N ARG A 156 -14.12 9.47 -10.11
CA ARG A 156 -13.89 9.70 -11.54
C ARG A 156 -15.12 10.38 -12.16
N VAL A 157 -14.95 11.56 -12.71
CA VAL A 157 -16.00 12.21 -13.52
C VAL A 157 -16.33 11.32 -14.71
N SER A 158 -17.61 11.18 -15.02
CA SER A 158 -18.03 10.44 -16.22
C SER A 158 -17.51 11.17 -17.45
N ALA A 159 -16.69 10.50 -18.25
CA ALA A 159 -16.23 11.01 -19.54
C ALA A 159 -17.23 10.71 -20.67
N LEU A 160 -18.48 10.33 -20.35
CA LEU A 160 -19.49 10.05 -21.35
C LEU A 160 -19.94 11.38 -21.99
N PRO A 161 -19.84 11.53 -23.31
CA PRO A 161 -20.36 12.72 -24.00
C PRO A 161 -21.83 12.96 -23.70
N ALA A 162 -22.24 14.23 -23.57
CA ALA A 162 -23.63 14.59 -23.24
C ALA A 162 -24.64 13.95 -24.18
N ALA A 163 -24.39 13.99 -25.49
CA ALA A 163 -25.25 13.38 -26.50
C ALA A 163 -25.44 11.85 -26.28
N THR A 164 -24.37 11.16 -25.88
CA THR A 164 -24.43 9.72 -25.56
C THR A 164 -25.20 9.47 -24.27
N ALA A 165 -25.04 10.34 -23.27
CA ALA A 165 -25.78 10.25 -22.02
C ALA A 165 -27.28 10.45 -22.25
N ASP A 166 -27.68 11.47 -23.01
CA ASP A 166 -29.06 11.77 -23.37
C ASP A 166 -29.68 10.61 -24.17
N ARG A 167 -28.95 10.07 -25.14
CA ARG A 167 -29.40 8.92 -25.93
C ARG A 167 -29.60 7.68 -25.08
N LEU A 168 -28.69 7.38 -24.17
CA LEU A 168 -28.81 6.28 -23.24
C LEU A 168 -30.04 6.44 -22.33
N VAL A 169 -30.26 7.62 -21.75
CA VAL A 169 -31.42 7.90 -20.90
C VAL A 169 -32.75 7.76 -21.70
N ALA A 170 -32.77 8.26 -22.92
CA ALA A 170 -33.97 8.13 -23.81
C ALA A 170 -34.29 6.68 -24.09
N LEU A 171 -33.31 5.85 -24.46
CA LEU A 171 -33.48 4.42 -24.71
C LEU A 171 -33.94 3.68 -23.44
N ARG A 172 -33.41 4.01 -22.27
CA ARG A 172 -33.76 3.37 -21.00
C ARG A 172 -35.21 3.59 -20.56
N ARG A 173 -35.90 4.58 -21.12
CA ARG A 173 -37.33 4.79 -20.85
C ARG A 173 -38.22 3.69 -21.46
N THR A 174 -37.80 3.07 -22.57
CA THR A 174 -38.61 2.14 -23.35
C THR A 174 -37.95 0.78 -23.58
N HIS A 175 -36.65 0.65 -23.33
CA HIS A 175 -35.86 -0.57 -23.61
C HIS A 175 -35.31 -1.22 -22.35
N THR A 176 -35.13 -2.53 -22.39
CA THR A 176 -34.35 -3.26 -21.38
C THR A 176 -32.88 -2.90 -21.46
N LEU A 177 -32.08 -3.25 -20.43
CA LEU A 177 -30.65 -3.03 -20.45
C LEU A 177 -29.94 -3.68 -21.65
N ALA A 178 -30.37 -4.92 -21.99
CA ALA A 178 -29.82 -5.65 -23.13
C ALA A 178 -30.17 -4.99 -24.46
N ALA A 179 -31.42 -4.59 -24.64
CA ALA A 179 -31.89 -3.90 -25.86
C ALA A 179 -31.25 -2.53 -26.02
N THR A 180 -31.03 -1.80 -24.90
CA THR A 180 -30.29 -0.51 -24.91
C THR A 180 -28.85 -0.72 -25.36
N ALA A 181 -28.14 -1.74 -24.84
CA ALA A 181 -26.77 -2.05 -25.25
C ALA A 181 -26.69 -2.39 -26.75
N ALA A 182 -27.61 -3.24 -27.23
CA ALA A 182 -27.68 -3.63 -28.63
C ALA A 182 -27.93 -2.39 -29.54
N GLN A 183 -28.89 -1.52 -29.16
CA GLN A 183 -29.23 -0.34 -29.93
C GLN A 183 -28.05 0.67 -30.00
N LEU A 184 -27.39 0.96 -28.86
CA LEU A 184 -26.22 1.86 -28.84
C LEU A 184 -25.07 1.33 -29.69
N ASN A 185 -24.84 0.01 -29.67
CA ASN A 185 -23.84 -0.63 -30.52
C ASN A 185 -24.22 -0.59 -32.00
N ALA A 186 -25.48 -0.79 -32.35
CA ALA A 186 -25.98 -0.70 -33.72
C ALA A 186 -25.85 0.73 -34.27
N GLU A 187 -26.02 1.75 -33.42
CA GLU A 187 -25.84 3.16 -33.75
C GLU A 187 -24.35 3.56 -33.80
N GLY A 188 -23.42 2.65 -33.55
CA GLY A 188 -21.98 2.92 -33.55
C GLY A 188 -21.50 3.82 -32.41
N ILE A 189 -22.31 4.00 -31.35
CA ILE A 189 -22.01 4.84 -30.22
C ILE A 189 -21.11 4.07 -29.25
N ALA A 190 -19.85 4.47 -29.12
CA ALA A 190 -18.92 3.81 -28.19
C ALA A 190 -19.15 4.24 -26.72
N THR A 191 -18.67 3.40 -25.79
CA THR A 191 -18.59 3.78 -24.37
C THR A 191 -17.54 4.88 -24.14
N ALA A 192 -17.50 5.47 -22.94
CA ALA A 192 -16.49 6.46 -22.56
C ALA A 192 -15.03 5.98 -22.71
N THR A 193 -14.82 4.66 -22.78
CA THR A 193 -13.49 4.04 -22.99
C THR A 193 -13.27 3.53 -24.41
N GLY A 194 -14.18 3.86 -25.34
CA GLY A 194 -14.06 3.44 -26.74
C GLY A 194 -14.43 2.00 -27.02
N THR A 195 -15.02 1.28 -26.04
CA THR A 195 -15.44 -0.13 -26.18
C THR A 195 -16.94 -0.23 -26.52
N THR A 196 -17.40 -1.44 -26.85
CA THR A 196 -18.82 -1.74 -27.07
C THR A 196 -19.61 -1.75 -25.76
N TRP A 197 -20.91 -1.43 -25.86
CA TRP A 197 -21.84 -1.49 -24.75
C TRP A 197 -22.18 -2.93 -24.39
N THR A 198 -22.18 -3.22 -23.11
CA THR A 198 -22.70 -4.48 -22.51
C THR A 198 -23.83 -4.13 -21.55
N VAL A 199 -24.57 -5.13 -21.09
CA VAL A 199 -25.61 -4.96 -20.07
C VAL A 199 -25.06 -4.26 -18.83
N GLY A 200 -23.86 -4.67 -18.38
CA GLY A 200 -23.20 -4.09 -17.19
C GLY A 200 -22.76 -2.65 -17.40
N THR A 201 -22.22 -2.30 -18.58
CA THR A 201 -21.80 -0.91 -18.86
C THR A 201 -23.00 0.03 -18.99
N VAL A 202 -24.12 -0.42 -19.57
CA VAL A 202 -25.37 0.33 -19.61
C VAL A 202 -25.93 0.55 -18.20
N ALA A 203 -26.00 -0.50 -17.38
CA ALA A 203 -26.50 -0.40 -16.00
C ALA A 203 -25.67 0.63 -15.19
N ASN A 204 -24.34 0.50 -15.22
CA ASN A 204 -23.45 1.39 -14.49
C ASN A 204 -23.52 2.85 -15.00
N ALA A 205 -23.66 3.07 -16.30
CA ALA A 205 -23.80 4.40 -16.86
C ALA A 205 -25.15 5.03 -16.48
N HIS A 206 -26.24 4.29 -16.61
CA HIS A 206 -27.56 4.74 -16.24
C HIS A 206 -27.68 5.11 -14.76
N GLU A 207 -27.17 4.27 -13.86
CA GLU A 207 -27.18 4.54 -12.42
C GLU A 207 -26.38 5.81 -12.08
N ARG A 208 -25.23 6.02 -12.72
CA ARG A 208 -24.42 7.24 -12.52
C ARG A 208 -25.15 8.50 -12.99
N LEU A 209 -25.81 8.44 -14.16
CA LEU A 209 -26.60 9.56 -14.69
C LEU A 209 -27.81 9.87 -13.80
N ALA A 210 -28.49 8.85 -13.29
CA ALA A 210 -29.62 9.02 -12.37
C ALA A 210 -29.17 9.71 -11.06
N ARG A 211 -28.01 9.34 -10.53
CA ARG A 211 -27.43 9.99 -9.33
C ARG A 211 -27.02 11.44 -9.60
N ALA A 212 -26.45 11.74 -10.76
CA ALA A 212 -26.05 13.10 -11.14
C ALA A 212 -27.30 14.00 -11.33
N GLY A 213 -28.32 13.55 -12.02
CA GLY A 213 -29.56 14.30 -12.23
C GLY A 213 -30.37 14.54 -10.93
N SER A 214 -30.23 13.65 -9.94
CA SER A 214 -30.83 13.85 -8.60
C SER A 214 -30.15 14.98 -7.82
N VAL A 215 -28.88 15.24 -8.07
CA VAL A 215 -28.10 16.33 -7.42
C VAL A 215 -28.43 17.68 -8.07
N GLU A 216 -28.57 17.76 -9.40
CA GLU A 216 -28.96 18.98 -10.10
C GLU A 216 -30.40 19.40 -9.78
N GLY A 217 -31.31 18.43 -9.61
CA GLY A 217 -32.69 18.70 -9.22
C GLY A 217 -32.86 19.24 -7.79
N LEU A 218 -31.87 19.00 -6.89
CA LEU A 218 -31.85 19.56 -5.54
C LEU A 218 -31.29 21.01 -5.51
N GLN A 219 -30.36 21.33 -6.42
CA GLN A 219 -29.77 22.68 -6.53
C GLN A 219 -30.71 23.70 -7.22
N ALA A 220 -31.65 23.23 -8.03
CA ALA A 220 -32.64 24.06 -8.71
C ALA A 220 -33.86 24.43 -7.84
N ARG A 221 -33.89 24.00 -6.56
CA ARG A 221 -35.01 24.24 -5.61
C ARG A 221 -34.62 25.06 -4.37
N VAL A 222 -33.44 25.75 -4.40
CA VAL A 222 -33.01 26.68 -3.35
C VAL A 222 -32.97 28.13 -3.90
#